data_232a8926f6ccca242eda254732afa122
#
_entry.id   232a8926f6ccca242eda254732afa122
#
_cell.length_a   1.000
_cell.length_b   1.000
_cell.length_c   1.000
_cell.angle_alpha   90.00
_cell.angle_beta   90.00
_cell.angle_gamma   90.00
#
_symmetry.space_group_name_H-M   'P 1'
#
loop_
_entity.id
_entity.type
_entity.pdbx_description
1 polymer ?
#
loop_
_entity_poly.entity_id
_entity_poly.type
_entity_poly.pdbx_seq_one_letter_code
_entity_poly.pdbx_strand_id
1 'polypeptide(L)'
;MPKISILTPCFNHEKYISAYLQSVLNQTFNDFELIIVDDCSSDQSIKEIEKFHDPRIKLIKHEFNQGINAALNTAFENSNGDYIVFMASDDMFEFDALEILYKTLSTSDAIVAYPRTLWIDEDNNIIKSTHKEISQDRIELLHYLFMKGNGLTSNGMMIKKDFCDFLPLANSMCNQQDTQIHINLLLRGKPIFIEKQLVKYRRELRKKGNISSNTLATHTRENLEIYTLMDAFLQCQDIKLLKNVFKEEIKALKLEPFDDVLEFFLGRMALLSDNKERQIWGYSKIMNFYNNKKNIKILRERYNFSFKDYVDIAK
;
A
#
# COMPACT_ATOMS: atom_id res chain seq x y z
N MET A 1 1.65 11.29 -25.25
CA MET A 1 2.02 10.96 -23.86
C MET A 1 1.67 9.48 -23.66
N PRO A 2 2.48 8.72 -22.95
CA PRO A 2 2.21 7.29 -22.71
C PRO A 2 0.90 7.10 -21.94
N LYS A 3 0.25 5.94 -22.14
CA LYS A 3 -0.95 5.58 -21.36
C LYS A 3 -0.62 5.10 -19.96
N ILE A 4 0.49 4.36 -19.82
CA ILE A 4 0.90 3.73 -18.57
C ILE A 4 2.29 4.23 -18.18
N SER A 5 2.48 4.61 -16.92
CA SER A 5 3.80 4.81 -16.32
C SER A 5 4.07 3.68 -15.33
N ILE A 6 5.14 2.92 -15.56
CA ILE A 6 5.60 1.87 -14.66
C ILE A 6 6.67 2.48 -13.75
N LEU A 7 6.42 2.47 -12.45
CA LEU A 7 7.30 3.05 -11.43
C LEU A 7 8.08 1.93 -10.75
N THR A 8 9.41 1.97 -10.90
CA THR A 8 10.30 0.89 -10.47
C THR A 8 11.43 1.42 -9.60
N PRO A 9 11.37 1.21 -8.28
CA PRO A 9 12.53 1.41 -7.41
C PRO A 9 13.53 0.29 -7.63
N CYS A 10 14.83 0.62 -7.68
CA CYS A 10 15.92 -0.34 -7.83
C CYS A 10 17.01 -0.08 -6.79
N PHE A 11 17.43 -1.12 -6.08
CA PHE A 11 18.56 -1.06 -5.18
C PHE A 11 19.22 -2.43 -5.04
N ASN A 12 20.44 -2.58 -5.59
CA ASN A 12 21.26 -3.79 -5.54
C ASN A 12 20.57 -5.04 -6.13
N HIS A 13 19.97 -4.89 -7.30
CA HIS A 13 19.24 -5.94 -8.03
C HIS A 13 19.96 -6.42 -9.31
N GLU A 14 21.30 -6.37 -9.38
CA GLU A 14 22.10 -6.79 -10.56
C GLU A 14 21.72 -8.16 -11.11
N LYS A 15 21.27 -9.08 -10.26
CA LYS A 15 20.91 -10.46 -10.64
C LYS A 15 19.57 -10.56 -11.33
N TYR A 16 18.65 -9.63 -11.05
CA TYR A 16 17.24 -9.74 -11.41
C TYR A 16 16.81 -8.71 -12.46
N ILE A 17 17.44 -7.53 -12.44
CA ILE A 17 17.01 -6.37 -13.23
C ILE A 17 16.95 -6.66 -14.72
N SER A 18 17.84 -7.47 -15.29
CA SER A 18 17.82 -7.82 -16.71
C SER A 18 16.57 -8.67 -17.08
N ALA A 19 16.20 -9.64 -16.24
CA ALA A 19 14.99 -10.44 -16.45
C ALA A 19 13.72 -9.59 -16.28
N TYR A 20 13.71 -8.70 -15.30
CA TYR A 20 12.65 -7.70 -15.12
C TYR A 20 12.46 -6.85 -16.39
N LEU A 21 13.53 -6.23 -16.88
CA LEU A 21 13.49 -5.37 -18.08
C LEU A 21 12.98 -6.11 -19.31
N GLN A 22 13.44 -7.35 -19.53
CA GLN A 22 12.95 -8.20 -20.61
C GLN A 22 11.44 -8.44 -20.48
N SER A 23 10.92 -8.69 -19.27
CA SER A 23 9.51 -8.93 -19.04
C SER A 23 8.64 -7.70 -19.33
N VAL A 24 9.16 -6.48 -19.04
CA VAL A 24 8.48 -5.21 -19.30
C VAL A 24 8.53 -4.85 -20.78
N LEU A 25 9.71 -4.93 -21.40
CA LEU A 25 9.89 -4.49 -22.79
C LEU A 25 9.19 -5.38 -23.82
N ASN A 26 8.95 -6.65 -23.47
CA ASN A 26 8.25 -7.64 -24.29
C ASN A 26 6.73 -7.68 -24.05
N GLN A 27 6.15 -6.72 -23.35
CA GLN A 27 4.70 -6.67 -23.16
C GLN A 27 3.94 -6.48 -24.47
N THR A 28 2.75 -7.09 -24.60
CA THR A 28 1.86 -6.90 -25.76
C THR A 28 1.34 -5.47 -25.87
N PHE A 29 1.18 -4.79 -24.75
CA PHE A 29 0.81 -3.37 -24.71
C PHE A 29 2.07 -2.50 -24.77
N ASN A 30 2.18 -1.63 -25.79
CA ASN A 30 3.40 -0.87 -26.07
C ASN A 30 3.34 0.61 -25.69
N ASP A 31 2.16 1.15 -25.35
CA ASP A 31 1.99 2.59 -25.03
C ASP A 31 2.27 2.84 -23.53
N PHE A 32 3.52 2.63 -23.11
CA PHE A 32 3.98 2.85 -21.75
C PHE A 32 5.34 3.54 -21.70
N GLU A 33 5.66 4.13 -20.56
CA GLU A 33 7.00 4.50 -20.14
C GLU A 33 7.39 3.69 -18.90
N LEU A 34 8.68 3.42 -18.77
CA LEU A 34 9.28 2.73 -17.63
C LEU A 34 10.23 3.69 -16.92
N ILE A 35 9.90 4.08 -15.70
CA ILE A 35 10.71 4.98 -14.89
C ILE A 35 11.38 4.15 -13.81
N ILE A 36 12.69 3.98 -13.95
CA ILE A 36 13.53 3.26 -12.98
C ILE A 36 14.29 4.30 -12.18
N VAL A 37 14.14 4.23 -10.86
CA VAL A 37 14.92 5.04 -9.94
C VAL A 37 15.89 4.14 -9.20
N ASP A 38 17.18 4.25 -9.54
CA ASP A 38 18.27 3.59 -8.82
C ASP A 38 18.58 4.37 -7.55
N ASP A 39 18.34 3.75 -6.41
CA ASP A 39 18.52 4.36 -5.10
C ASP A 39 19.95 4.20 -4.58
N CYS A 40 20.94 4.58 -5.41
CA CYS A 40 22.36 4.51 -5.13
C CYS A 40 22.87 3.06 -4.96
N SER A 41 22.59 2.18 -5.93
CA SER A 41 23.10 0.79 -5.94
C SER A 41 24.63 0.75 -5.93
N SER A 42 25.17 -0.16 -5.13
CA SER A 42 26.62 -0.40 -5.03
C SER A 42 27.11 -1.60 -5.87
N ASP A 43 26.18 -2.37 -6.46
CA ASP A 43 26.43 -3.50 -7.35
C ASP A 43 26.44 -3.09 -8.83
N GLN A 44 26.26 -4.02 -9.76
CA GLN A 44 26.25 -3.75 -11.19
C GLN A 44 24.86 -3.39 -11.75
N SER A 45 23.84 -3.13 -10.89
CA SER A 45 22.45 -2.85 -11.32
C SER A 45 22.37 -1.79 -12.42
N ILE A 46 23.04 -0.64 -12.23
CA ILE A 46 23.05 0.44 -13.22
C ILE A 46 23.62 -0.03 -14.56
N LYS A 47 24.74 -0.77 -14.55
CA LYS A 47 25.36 -1.28 -15.78
C LYS A 47 24.47 -2.30 -16.51
N GLU A 48 23.73 -3.11 -15.75
CA GLU A 48 22.76 -4.04 -16.34
C GLU A 48 21.59 -3.29 -17.00
N ILE A 49 21.10 -2.22 -16.38
CA ILE A 49 20.04 -1.37 -16.96
C ILE A 49 20.54 -0.69 -18.25
N GLU A 50 21.75 -0.14 -18.22
CA GLU A 50 22.33 0.61 -19.34
C GLU A 50 22.60 -0.24 -20.60
N LYS A 51 22.53 -1.58 -20.50
CA LYS A 51 22.59 -2.48 -21.69
C LYS A 51 21.31 -2.41 -22.54
N PHE A 52 20.22 -1.93 -21.99
CA PHE A 52 18.93 -1.85 -22.68
C PHE A 52 18.74 -0.46 -23.31
N HIS A 53 18.78 -0.40 -24.63
CA HIS A 53 18.65 0.84 -25.41
C HIS A 53 17.22 0.99 -25.94
N ASP A 54 16.25 1.15 -25.04
CA ASP A 54 14.84 1.33 -25.40
C ASP A 54 14.38 2.74 -25.00
N PRO A 55 13.79 3.53 -25.91
CA PRO A 55 13.38 4.92 -25.62
C PRO A 55 12.27 5.03 -24.58
N ARG A 56 11.60 3.94 -24.22
CA ARG A 56 10.58 3.90 -23.16
C ARG A 56 11.20 3.90 -21.76
N ILE A 57 12.50 3.60 -21.62
CA ILE A 57 13.20 3.56 -20.32
C ILE A 57 13.70 4.96 -19.97
N LYS A 58 13.34 5.41 -18.76
CA LYS A 58 13.92 6.57 -18.10
C LYS A 58 14.61 6.11 -16.82
N LEU A 59 15.95 6.16 -16.81
CA LEU A 59 16.74 5.85 -15.62
C LEU A 59 17.07 7.15 -14.88
N ILE A 60 16.72 7.20 -13.59
CA ILE A 60 17.08 8.28 -12.66
C ILE A 60 17.95 7.66 -11.57
N LYS A 61 19.02 8.35 -11.17
CA LYS A 61 19.98 7.88 -10.17
C LYS A 61 19.95 8.83 -8.98
N HIS A 62 19.73 8.30 -7.78
CA HIS A 62 19.88 9.07 -6.56
C HIS A 62 21.36 9.18 -6.18
N GLU A 63 21.79 10.30 -5.61
CA GLU A 63 23.17 10.54 -5.17
C GLU A 63 23.55 9.71 -3.94
N PHE A 64 22.55 9.35 -3.11
CA PHE A 64 22.65 8.49 -1.94
C PHE A 64 21.37 7.71 -1.75
N ASN A 65 21.42 6.62 -0.98
CA ASN A 65 20.22 5.81 -0.70
C ASN A 65 19.23 6.60 0.16
N GLN A 66 18.02 6.83 -0.37
CA GLN A 66 16.94 7.59 0.25
C GLN A 66 15.76 6.72 0.67
N GLY A 67 15.79 5.43 0.32
CA GLY A 67 14.75 4.46 0.61
C GLY A 67 13.72 4.30 -0.49
N ILE A 68 12.98 3.19 -0.41
CA ILE A 68 12.03 2.75 -1.44
C ILE A 68 10.96 3.81 -1.75
N ASN A 69 10.43 4.49 -0.73
CA ASN A 69 9.40 5.49 -0.93
C ASN A 69 9.92 6.75 -1.63
N ALA A 70 11.15 7.17 -1.32
CA ALA A 70 11.79 8.27 -2.04
C ALA A 70 11.98 7.93 -3.52
N ALA A 71 12.40 6.69 -3.82
CA ALA A 71 12.53 6.23 -5.20
C ALA A 71 11.19 6.19 -5.92
N LEU A 72 10.12 5.69 -5.27
CA LEU A 72 8.75 5.70 -5.82
C LEU A 72 8.21 7.12 -6.03
N ASN A 73 8.45 8.04 -5.09
CA ASN A 73 8.05 9.44 -5.21
C ASN A 73 8.77 10.11 -6.40
N THR A 74 10.09 9.93 -6.51
CA THR A 74 10.87 10.43 -7.65
C THR A 74 10.35 9.87 -8.97
N ALA A 75 10.02 8.55 -9.01
CA ALA A 75 9.45 7.95 -10.21
C ALA A 75 8.09 8.55 -10.55
N PHE A 76 7.21 8.75 -9.56
CA PHE A 76 5.89 9.35 -9.76
C PHE A 76 5.95 10.80 -10.26
N GLU A 77 6.80 11.63 -9.68
CA GLU A 77 7.04 13.02 -10.11
C GLU A 77 7.48 13.11 -11.56
N ASN A 78 8.12 12.07 -12.07
CA ASN A 78 8.61 11.99 -13.44
C ASN A 78 7.68 11.21 -14.39
N SER A 79 6.46 10.85 -13.95
CA SER A 79 5.50 10.07 -14.69
C SER A 79 4.50 10.93 -15.48
N ASN A 80 4.14 10.49 -16.70
CA ASN A 80 3.23 11.21 -17.59
C ASN A 80 1.98 10.38 -17.99
N GLY A 81 1.93 9.10 -17.64
CA GLY A 81 0.82 8.21 -18.01
C GLY A 81 -0.47 8.50 -17.25
N ASP A 82 -1.61 8.15 -17.86
CA ASP A 82 -2.93 8.22 -17.24
C ASP A 82 -3.14 7.12 -16.17
N TYR A 83 -2.33 6.05 -16.26
CA TYR A 83 -2.33 4.91 -15.35
C TYR A 83 -0.94 4.70 -14.76
N ILE A 84 -0.90 4.43 -13.47
CA ILE A 84 0.34 4.17 -12.72
C ILE A 84 0.41 2.70 -12.35
N VAL A 85 1.56 2.07 -12.56
CA VAL A 85 1.85 0.70 -12.14
C VAL A 85 3.06 0.71 -11.22
N PHE A 86 2.92 0.15 -10.01
CA PHE A 86 4.05 -0.09 -9.12
C PHE A 86 4.62 -1.47 -9.38
N MET A 87 5.92 -1.56 -9.62
CA MET A 87 6.59 -2.84 -9.89
C MET A 87 8.00 -2.85 -9.33
N ALA A 88 8.32 -3.86 -8.53
CA ALA A 88 9.68 -4.05 -8.00
C ALA A 88 10.62 -4.56 -9.10
N SER A 89 11.89 -4.16 -9.03
CA SER A 89 12.91 -4.47 -10.05
C SER A 89 13.49 -5.90 -9.98
N ASP A 90 13.04 -6.71 -9.02
CA ASP A 90 13.38 -8.13 -8.86
C ASP A 90 12.25 -9.09 -9.26
N ASP A 91 11.05 -8.54 -9.57
CA ASP A 91 9.88 -9.29 -10.02
C ASP A 91 9.78 -9.33 -11.57
N MET A 92 8.78 -9.99 -12.11
CA MET A 92 8.56 -10.04 -13.57
C MET A 92 7.07 -10.00 -13.90
N PHE A 93 6.74 -9.41 -15.05
CA PHE A 93 5.39 -9.51 -15.62
C PHE A 93 5.24 -10.77 -16.48
N GLU A 94 4.03 -11.31 -16.56
CA GLU A 94 3.60 -12.17 -17.64
C GLU A 94 3.42 -11.36 -18.92
N PHE A 95 3.55 -12.01 -20.07
CA PHE A 95 3.63 -11.41 -21.41
C PHE A 95 2.51 -10.41 -21.76
N ASP A 96 1.29 -10.65 -21.28
CA ASP A 96 0.08 -9.86 -21.58
C ASP A 96 -0.45 -9.07 -20.39
N ALA A 97 0.39 -8.88 -19.37
CA ALA A 97 -0.03 -8.31 -18.10
C ALA A 97 -0.56 -6.87 -18.24
N LEU A 98 0.21 -5.98 -18.87
CA LEU A 98 -0.19 -4.58 -19.03
C LEU A 98 -1.47 -4.42 -19.86
N GLU A 99 -1.65 -5.24 -20.90
CA GLU A 99 -2.85 -5.21 -21.74
C GLU A 99 -4.10 -5.60 -20.94
N ILE A 100 -4.01 -6.68 -20.16
CA ILE A 100 -5.14 -7.16 -19.35
C ILE A 100 -5.47 -6.15 -18.25
N LEU A 101 -4.46 -5.64 -17.53
CA LEU A 101 -4.64 -4.62 -16.49
C LEU A 101 -5.32 -3.38 -17.07
N TYR A 102 -4.77 -2.84 -18.16
CA TYR A 102 -5.31 -1.65 -18.82
C TYR A 102 -6.74 -1.86 -19.29
N LYS A 103 -7.01 -2.95 -19.98
CA LYS A 103 -8.33 -3.27 -20.52
C LYS A 103 -9.38 -3.42 -19.41
N THR A 104 -9.01 -4.12 -18.33
CA THR A 104 -9.89 -4.32 -17.20
C THR A 104 -10.19 -3.00 -16.47
N LEU A 105 -9.18 -2.20 -16.19
CA LEU A 105 -9.35 -0.97 -15.41
C LEU A 105 -9.99 0.15 -16.22
N SER A 106 -9.65 0.29 -17.51
CA SER A 106 -10.19 1.34 -18.38
C SER A 106 -11.69 1.19 -18.68
N THR A 107 -12.23 -0.04 -18.62
CA THR A 107 -13.64 -0.34 -18.89
C THR A 107 -14.49 -0.51 -17.63
N SER A 108 -13.93 -0.26 -16.45
CA SER A 108 -14.63 -0.41 -15.16
C SER A 108 -14.73 0.92 -14.39
N ASP A 109 -15.61 0.96 -13.37
CA ASP A 109 -15.71 2.05 -12.39
C ASP A 109 -14.67 1.92 -11.26
N ALA A 110 -13.87 0.85 -11.26
CA ALA A 110 -12.78 0.67 -10.31
C ALA A 110 -11.68 1.70 -10.53
N ILE A 111 -10.95 2.02 -9.45
CA ILE A 111 -9.82 2.95 -9.48
C ILE A 111 -8.47 2.25 -9.46
N VAL A 112 -8.45 1.00 -9.03
CA VAL A 112 -7.25 0.15 -8.94
C VAL A 112 -7.57 -1.27 -9.37
N ALA A 113 -6.67 -1.89 -10.14
CA ALA A 113 -6.72 -3.29 -10.54
C ALA A 113 -5.57 -4.06 -9.86
N TYR A 114 -5.92 -5.13 -9.16
CA TYR A 114 -4.98 -6.05 -8.51
C TYR A 114 -4.86 -7.34 -9.29
N PRO A 115 -3.67 -7.67 -9.84
CA PRO A 115 -3.43 -8.98 -10.46
C PRO A 115 -3.15 -10.05 -9.40
N ARG A 116 -3.41 -11.32 -9.72
CA ARG A 116 -2.83 -12.42 -8.94
C ARG A 116 -1.34 -12.54 -9.22
N THR A 117 -0.60 -12.96 -8.19
CA THR A 117 0.85 -13.20 -8.25
C THR A 117 1.15 -14.68 -8.25
N LEU A 118 2.19 -15.08 -9.01
CA LEU A 118 2.81 -16.39 -8.98
C LEU A 118 4.13 -16.26 -8.23
N TRP A 119 4.33 -17.02 -7.15
CA TRP A 119 5.58 -16.92 -6.40
C TRP A 119 6.70 -17.71 -7.04
N ILE A 120 7.87 -17.09 -7.13
CA ILE A 120 9.11 -17.69 -7.64
C ILE A 120 10.24 -17.53 -6.64
N ASP A 121 11.23 -18.44 -6.69
CA ASP A 121 12.46 -18.35 -5.92
C ASP A 121 13.55 -17.53 -6.66
N GLU A 122 14.75 -17.50 -6.11
CA GLU A 122 15.91 -16.78 -6.67
C GLU A 122 16.32 -17.29 -8.06
N ASP A 123 15.99 -18.54 -8.36
CA ASP A 123 16.34 -19.23 -9.63
C ASP A 123 15.16 -19.25 -10.62
N ASN A 124 14.09 -18.50 -10.36
CA ASN A 124 12.82 -18.45 -11.13
C ASN A 124 11.97 -19.72 -11.09
N ASN A 125 12.23 -20.65 -10.17
CA ASN A 125 11.36 -21.81 -10.00
C ASN A 125 10.08 -21.40 -9.28
N ILE A 126 8.95 -21.95 -9.72
CA ILE A 126 7.67 -21.72 -9.07
C ILE A 126 7.65 -22.35 -7.69
N ILE A 127 7.26 -21.57 -6.68
CA ILE A 127 7.09 -22.01 -5.31
C ILE A 127 5.65 -21.86 -4.86
N LYS A 128 5.24 -22.63 -3.85
CA LYS A 128 3.88 -22.54 -3.32
C LYS A 128 3.69 -21.24 -2.57
N SER A 129 2.70 -20.45 -2.98
CA SER A 129 2.28 -19.28 -2.22
C SER A 129 1.69 -19.70 -0.87
N THR A 130 2.11 -19.02 0.19
CA THR A 130 1.50 -19.13 1.54
C THR A 130 0.54 -17.98 1.83
N HIS A 131 0.28 -17.11 0.86
CA HIS A 131 -0.69 -16.04 1.02
C HIS A 131 -2.07 -16.63 1.27
N LYS A 132 -2.71 -16.15 2.34
CA LYS A 132 -4.13 -16.43 2.57
C LYS A 132 -4.94 -15.58 1.61
N GLU A 133 -5.93 -16.19 0.96
CA GLU A 133 -6.92 -15.40 0.24
C GLU A 133 -7.68 -14.54 1.24
N ILE A 134 -7.70 -13.25 0.95
CA ILE A 134 -8.55 -12.29 1.67
C ILE A 134 -9.74 -11.93 0.79
N SER A 135 -10.74 -11.32 1.39
CA SER A 135 -11.91 -10.84 0.65
C SER A 135 -11.51 -9.90 -0.48
N GLN A 136 -12.31 -9.90 -1.54
CA GLN A 136 -12.22 -8.93 -2.63
C GLN A 136 -13.23 -7.78 -2.45
N ASP A 137 -14.07 -7.84 -1.43
CA ASP A 137 -15.01 -6.78 -1.10
C ASP A 137 -14.29 -5.59 -0.44
N ARG A 138 -14.55 -4.39 -0.94
CA ARG A 138 -13.94 -3.14 -0.47
C ARG A 138 -14.15 -2.90 1.02
N ILE A 139 -15.34 -3.19 1.54
CA ILE A 139 -15.71 -2.93 2.93
C ILE A 139 -14.95 -3.88 3.86
N GLU A 140 -14.96 -5.18 3.51
CA GLU A 140 -14.24 -6.20 4.26
C GLU A 140 -12.73 -5.99 4.22
N LEU A 141 -12.18 -5.55 3.07
CA LEU A 141 -10.77 -5.19 2.94
C LEU A 141 -10.38 -4.02 3.85
N LEU A 142 -11.15 -2.93 3.84
CA LEU A 142 -10.89 -1.79 4.73
C LEU A 142 -10.97 -2.18 6.19
N HIS A 143 -11.96 -3.00 6.56
CA HIS A 143 -12.07 -3.53 7.92
C HIS A 143 -10.85 -4.38 8.29
N TYR A 144 -10.43 -5.29 7.39
CA TYR A 144 -9.25 -6.12 7.59
C TYR A 144 -7.96 -5.29 7.74
N LEU A 145 -7.73 -4.32 6.85
CA LEU A 145 -6.58 -3.41 6.91
C LEU A 145 -6.56 -2.59 8.20
N PHE A 146 -7.74 -2.18 8.70
CA PHE A 146 -7.85 -1.45 9.96
C PHE A 146 -7.61 -2.35 11.18
N MET A 147 -8.19 -3.54 11.22
CA MET A 147 -8.20 -4.40 12.40
C MET A 147 -7.01 -5.36 12.48
N LYS A 148 -6.51 -5.85 11.34
CA LYS A 148 -5.54 -6.97 11.29
C LYS A 148 -4.20 -6.60 10.66
N GLY A 149 -4.20 -6.01 9.47
CA GLY A 149 -2.98 -5.66 8.73
C GLY A 149 -3.08 -5.88 7.23
N ASN A 150 -1.94 -6.03 6.55
CA ASN A 150 -1.91 -6.19 5.11
C ASN A 150 -2.23 -7.63 4.67
N GLY A 151 -2.97 -7.74 3.60
CA GLY A 151 -3.25 -8.99 2.89
C GLY A 151 -3.24 -8.82 1.38
N LEU A 152 -2.88 -7.62 0.88
CA LEU A 152 -2.79 -7.28 -0.54
C LEU A 152 -1.34 -7.21 -1.00
N THR A 153 -1.12 -7.33 -2.30
CA THR A 153 0.19 -7.16 -2.94
C THR A 153 0.14 -5.94 -3.85
N SER A 154 1.11 -5.02 -3.70
CA SER A 154 1.20 -3.81 -4.54
C SER A 154 1.85 -4.07 -5.89
N ASN A 155 2.71 -5.09 -5.99
CA ASN A 155 3.46 -5.39 -7.21
C ASN A 155 2.54 -5.72 -8.39
N GLY A 156 2.69 -4.94 -9.46
CA GLY A 156 1.90 -5.05 -10.67
C GLY A 156 0.49 -4.50 -10.58
N MET A 157 0.06 -3.92 -9.45
CA MET A 157 -1.23 -3.23 -9.40
C MET A 157 -1.21 -2.02 -10.33
N MET A 158 -2.33 -1.77 -11.01
CA MET A 158 -2.51 -0.60 -11.87
C MET A 158 -3.56 0.33 -11.27
N ILE A 159 -3.26 1.63 -11.24
CA ILE A 159 -4.07 2.67 -10.61
C ILE A 159 -4.41 3.74 -11.65
N LYS A 160 -5.63 4.27 -11.64
CA LYS A 160 -5.96 5.51 -12.36
C LYS A 160 -5.25 6.68 -11.68
N LYS A 161 -4.42 7.43 -12.41
CA LYS A 161 -3.54 8.48 -11.86
C LYS A 161 -4.29 9.55 -11.06
N ASP A 162 -5.52 9.86 -11.45
CA ASP A 162 -6.37 10.84 -10.76
C ASP A 162 -6.66 10.49 -9.28
N PHE A 163 -6.41 9.25 -8.88
CA PHE A 163 -6.59 8.77 -7.50
C PHE A 163 -5.27 8.62 -6.73
N CYS A 164 -4.17 9.17 -7.25
CA CYS A 164 -2.85 9.16 -6.61
C CYS A 164 -2.55 10.44 -5.81
N ASP A 165 -3.55 11.23 -5.42
CA ASP A 165 -3.43 12.47 -4.65
C ASP A 165 -2.87 12.29 -3.23
N PHE A 166 -2.75 11.05 -2.75
CA PHE A 166 -2.08 10.70 -1.50
C PHE A 166 -0.55 10.65 -1.61
N LEU A 167 -0.01 10.74 -2.81
CA LEU A 167 1.44 10.87 -3.02
C LEU A 167 1.89 12.31 -2.78
N PRO A 168 3.11 12.55 -2.30
CA PRO A 168 4.18 11.56 -2.08
C PRO A 168 3.98 10.69 -0.84
N LEU A 169 4.57 9.49 -0.87
CA LEU A 169 4.64 8.59 0.29
C LEU A 169 5.61 9.13 1.34
N ALA A 170 5.38 8.81 2.60
CA ALA A 170 6.31 9.15 3.69
C ALA A 170 7.64 8.37 3.52
N ASN A 171 8.75 9.07 3.31
CA ASN A 171 10.07 8.46 3.08
C ASN A 171 10.54 7.58 4.24
N SER A 172 10.10 7.87 5.46
CA SER A 172 10.47 7.10 6.66
C SER A 172 9.77 5.75 6.77
N MET A 173 8.71 5.50 5.99
CA MET A 173 7.96 4.25 6.01
C MET A 173 8.59 3.26 5.04
N CYS A 174 8.99 2.08 5.51
CA CYS A 174 9.74 1.13 4.70
C CYS A 174 9.19 -0.31 4.71
N ASN A 175 8.30 -0.63 5.65
CA ASN A 175 7.70 -1.97 5.75
C ASN A 175 6.17 -1.95 5.56
N GLN A 176 5.49 -0.82 5.85
CA GLN A 176 4.05 -0.68 5.76
C GLN A 176 3.59 0.23 4.61
N GLN A 177 4.50 0.63 3.70
CA GLN A 177 4.18 1.50 2.56
C GLN A 177 3.08 0.92 1.67
N ASP A 178 3.14 -0.38 1.37
CA ASP A 178 2.12 -1.05 0.55
C ASP A 178 0.76 -0.98 1.22
N THR A 179 0.71 -1.25 2.53
CA THR A 179 -0.52 -1.18 3.31
C THR A 179 -1.11 0.24 3.30
N GLN A 180 -0.25 1.26 3.41
CA GLN A 180 -0.67 2.67 3.33
C GLN A 180 -1.27 3.00 1.96
N ILE A 181 -0.65 2.55 0.88
CA ILE A 181 -1.17 2.74 -0.48
C ILE A 181 -2.55 2.07 -0.62
N HIS A 182 -2.71 0.83 -0.15
CA HIS A 182 -3.98 0.11 -0.21
C HIS A 182 -5.09 0.82 0.57
N ILE A 183 -4.81 1.28 1.80
CA ILE A 183 -5.77 2.05 2.59
C ILE A 183 -6.20 3.31 1.84
N ASN A 184 -5.24 4.10 1.35
CA ASN A 184 -5.53 5.33 0.62
C ASN A 184 -6.40 5.09 -0.62
N LEU A 185 -6.10 4.07 -1.41
CA LEU A 185 -6.88 3.71 -2.59
C LEU A 185 -8.28 3.24 -2.22
N LEU A 186 -8.39 2.32 -1.26
CA LEU A 186 -9.69 1.78 -0.85
C LEU A 186 -10.58 2.81 -0.15
N LEU A 187 -10.02 3.85 0.47
CA LEU A 187 -10.81 4.98 0.98
C LEU A 187 -11.37 5.86 -0.17
N ARG A 188 -10.71 5.89 -1.33
CA ARG A 188 -11.09 6.72 -2.49
C ARG A 188 -12.01 6.04 -3.48
N GLY A 189 -11.91 4.72 -3.66
CA GLY A 189 -12.72 4.04 -4.67
C GLY A 189 -12.71 2.53 -4.57
N LYS A 190 -13.33 1.90 -5.58
CA LYS A 190 -13.47 0.45 -5.65
C LYS A 190 -12.24 -0.20 -6.24
N PRO A 191 -11.80 -1.36 -5.71
CA PRO A 191 -10.84 -2.22 -6.37
C PRO A 191 -11.54 -3.11 -7.40
N ILE A 192 -10.74 -3.65 -8.35
CA ILE A 192 -11.09 -4.81 -9.17
C ILE A 192 -9.96 -5.84 -9.10
N PHE A 193 -10.30 -7.10 -8.97
CA PHE A 193 -9.34 -8.18 -8.86
C PHE A 193 -9.32 -9.01 -10.15
N ILE A 194 -8.12 -9.32 -10.63
CA ILE A 194 -7.89 -10.10 -11.84
C ILE A 194 -7.41 -11.49 -11.42
N GLU A 195 -8.21 -12.52 -11.73
CA GLU A 195 -7.93 -13.90 -11.32
C GLU A 195 -6.70 -14.51 -12.03
N LYS A 196 -6.32 -13.96 -13.19
CA LYS A 196 -5.13 -14.40 -13.92
C LYS A 196 -3.86 -13.98 -13.17
N GLN A 197 -2.92 -14.90 -13.05
CA GLN A 197 -1.56 -14.61 -12.57
C GLN A 197 -0.84 -13.79 -13.62
N LEU A 198 -0.57 -12.52 -13.33
CA LEU A 198 0.06 -11.57 -14.25
C LEU A 198 1.44 -11.11 -13.78
N VAL A 199 1.81 -11.45 -12.56
CA VAL A 199 3.09 -11.06 -11.94
C VAL A 199 3.75 -12.27 -11.32
N LYS A 200 5.04 -12.47 -11.61
CA LYS A 200 5.91 -13.39 -10.91
C LYS A 200 6.59 -12.63 -9.78
N TYR A 201 6.16 -12.96 -8.56
CA TYR A 201 6.63 -12.31 -7.34
C TYR A 201 7.78 -13.12 -6.72
N ARG A 202 8.94 -12.49 -6.60
CA ARG A 202 10.15 -13.16 -6.09
C ARG A 202 10.17 -13.20 -4.57
N ARG A 203 10.47 -14.39 -4.05
CA ARG A 203 10.73 -14.63 -2.63
C ARG A 203 12.14 -15.16 -2.47
N GLU A 204 13.03 -14.33 -1.95
CA GLU A 204 14.40 -14.77 -1.63
C GLU A 204 14.37 -15.67 -0.39
N LEU A 205 14.58 -16.96 -0.58
CA LEU A 205 14.55 -17.96 0.48
C LEU A 205 15.92 -18.13 1.16
N ARG A 206 17.02 -17.81 0.46
CA ARG A 206 18.42 -18.07 0.88
C ARG A 206 19.10 -16.87 1.52
N LYS A 207 18.64 -15.64 1.24
CA LYS A 207 19.24 -14.41 1.79
C LYS A 207 18.50 -13.90 3.03
N LYS A 208 19.29 -13.58 4.06
CA LYS A 208 18.83 -12.78 5.22
C LYS A 208 19.32 -11.35 5.00
N GLY A 209 18.60 -10.52 4.32
CA GLY A 209 19.08 -9.15 4.06
C GLY A 209 18.09 -8.19 3.45
N ASN A 210 16.95 -8.69 2.97
CA ASN A 210 15.90 -7.83 2.44
C ASN A 210 15.23 -7.08 3.58
N ILE A 211 14.76 -5.87 3.30
CA ILE A 211 14.05 -5.02 4.25
C ILE A 211 12.79 -5.71 4.82
N SER A 212 12.17 -6.61 4.04
CA SER A 212 11.02 -7.43 4.41
C SER A 212 11.38 -8.80 5.01
N SER A 213 12.68 -9.08 5.28
CA SER A 213 13.09 -10.34 5.90
C SER A 213 12.50 -10.47 7.30
N ASN A 214 12.10 -11.69 7.67
CA ASN A 214 11.54 -11.98 8.99
C ASN A 214 12.62 -11.87 10.09
N THR A 215 12.86 -10.65 10.56
CA THR A 215 13.84 -10.32 11.61
C THR A 215 13.17 -9.50 12.72
N LEU A 216 13.77 -9.47 13.92
CA LEU A 216 13.31 -8.63 15.01
C LEU A 216 13.27 -7.14 14.61
N ALA A 217 14.28 -6.68 13.85
CA ALA A 217 14.34 -5.30 13.38
C ALA A 217 13.18 -4.96 12.41
N THR A 218 12.81 -5.89 11.52
CA THR A 218 11.66 -5.75 10.63
C THR A 218 10.36 -5.64 11.42
N HIS A 219 10.12 -6.56 12.36
CA HIS A 219 8.92 -6.52 13.20
C HIS A 219 8.85 -5.24 14.05
N THR A 220 9.98 -4.77 14.56
CA THR A 220 10.03 -3.51 15.32
C THR A 220 9.62 -2.33 14.43
N ARG A 221 10.15 -2.25 13.20
CA ARG A 221 9.75 -1.19 12.24
C ARG A 221 8.28 -1.28 11.87
N GLU A 222 7.80 -2.47 11.51
CA GLU A 222 6.38 -2.71 11.19
C GLU A 222 5.47 -2.19 12.29
N ASN A 223 5.78 -2.49 13.55
CA ASN A 223 5.01 -2.04 14.70
C ASN A 223 5.06 -0.52 14.88
N LEU A 224 6.21 0.11 14.71
CA LEU A 224 6.35 1.57 14.81
C LEU A 224 5.63 2.29 13.67
N GLU A 225 5.68 1.74 12.47
CA GLU A 225 5.03 2.31 11.28
C GLU A 225 3.49 2.24 11.35
N ILE A 226 2.90 1.35 12.18
CA ILE A 226 1.45 1.27 12.39
C ILE A 226 0.84 2.61 12.80
N TYR A 227 1.56 3.44 13.55
CA TYR A 227 1.04 4.75 13.97
C TYR A 227 0.78 5.66 12.78
N THR A 228 1.74 5.76 11.85
CA THR A 228 1.59 6.54 10.62
C THR A 228 0.58 5.90 9.68
N LEU A 229 0.58 4.57 9.59
CA LEU A 229 -0.36 3.81 8.78
C LEU A 229 -1.81 4.08 9.19
N MET A 230 -2.11 4.03 10.49
CA MET A 230 -3.46 4.21 11.01
C MET A 230 -3.97 5.65 10.80
N ASP A 231 -3.08 6.64 10.76
CA ASP A 231 -3.45 8.03 10.48
C ASP A 231 -4.02 8.22 9.06
N ALA A 232 -3.76 7.30 8.12
CA ALA A 232 -4.38 7.35 6.81
C ALA A 232 -5.92 7.24 6.86
N PHE A 233 -6.48 6.54 7.84
CA PHE A 233 -7.94 6.44 8.01
C PHE A 233 -8.58 7.76 8.47
N LEU A 234 -7.82 8.65 9.12
CA LEU A 234 -8.30 9.99 9.51
C LEU A 234 -8.55 10.89 8.29
N GLN A 235 -8.02 10.53 7.12
CA GLN A 235 -8.27 11.24 5.85
C GLN A 235 -9.60 10.86 5.20
N CYS A 236 -10.35 9.91 5.77
CA CYS A 236 -11.62 9.48 5.22
C CYS A 236 -12.68 10.58 5.33
N GLN A 237 -13.18 11.03 4.18
CA GLN A 237 -14.25 12.03 4.10
C GLN A 237 -15.65 11.40 3.95
N ASP A 238 -15.71 10.08 3.73
CA ASP A 238 -16.96 9.34 3.55
C ASP A 238 -17.38 8.62 4.84
N ILE A 239 -18.14 9.32 5.68
CA ILE A 239 -18.70 8.74 6.92
C ILE A 239 -19.64 7.55 6.63
N LYS A 240 -20.33 7.52 5.48
CA LYS A 240 -21.17 6.37 5.11
C LYS A 240 -20.35 5.13 4.84
N LEU A 241 -19.17 5.30 4.23
CA LEU A 241 -18.21 4.21 4.05
C LEU A 241 -17.79 3.64 5.40
N LEU A 242 -17.39 4.50 6.35
CA LEU A 242 -16.98 4.06 7.70
C LEU A 242 -18.12 3.38 8.47
N LYS A 243 -19.36 3.83 8.31
CA LYS A 243 -20.55 3.14 8.88
C LYS A 243 -20.69 1.72 8.36
N ASN A 244 -20.38 1.49 7.09
CA ASN A 244 -20.44 0.15 6.50
C ASN A 244 -19.24 -0.70 6.97
N VAL A 245 -18.04 -0.13 7.01
CA VAL A 245 -16.79 -0.80 7.44
C VAL A 245 -16.90 -1.30 8.87
N PHE A 246 -17.45 -0.49 9.79
CA PHE A 246 -17.51 -0.79 11.23
C PHE A 246 -18.94 -1.09 11.71
N LYS A 247 -19.79 -1.64 10.86
CA LYS A 247 -21.22 -1.84 11.13
C LYS A 247 -21.48 -2.63 12.42
N GLU A 248 -20.74 -3.69 12.66
CA GLU A 248 -20.92 -4.55 13.82
C GLU A 248 -20.39 -3.89 15.10
N GLU A 249 -19.25 -3.21 15.02
CA GLU A 249 -18.64 -2.48 16.14
C GLU A 249 -19.51 -1.29 16.56
N ILE A 250 -20.05 -0.55 15.58
CA ILE A 250 -21.01 0.55 15.83
C ILE A 250 -22.20 0.04 16.61
N LYS A 251 -22.77 -1.10 16.19
CA LYS A 251 -23.93 -1.72 16.88
C LYS A 251 -23.57 -2.16 18.29
N ALA A 252 -22.41 -2.80 18.46
CA ALA A 252 -21.94 -3.31 19.77
C ALA A 252 -21.66 -2.17 20.76
N LEU A 253 -21.03 -1.10 20.32
CA LEU A 253 -20.65 0.04 21.13
C LEU A 253 -21.74 1.13 21.19
N LYS A 254 -22.79 1.04 20.37
CA LYS A 254 -23.79 2.11 20.16
C LYS A 254 -23.13 3.46 19.85
N LEU A 255 -22.10 3.46 19.02
CA LEU A 255 -21.22 4.58 18.72
C LEU A 255 -21.27 4.93 17.23
N GLU A 256 -22.12 5.88 16.85
CA GLU A 256 -22.24 6.35 15.47
C GLU A 256 -21.08 7.32 15.10
N PRO A 257 -20.46 7.19 13.89
CA PRO A 257 -19.47 8.15 13.44
C PRO A 257 -20.08 9.44 12.92
N PHE A 258 -19.37 10.56 13.15
CA PHE A 258 -19.64 11.88 12.59
C PHE A 258 -18.31 12.56 12.28
N ASP A 259 -18.29 13.53 11.36
CA ASP A 259 -17.06 14.21 10.93
C ASP A 259 -16.30 14.87 12.09
N ASP A 260 -17.03 15.53 12.97
CA ASP A 260 -16.49 16.28 14.11
C ASP A 260 -15.98 15.40 15.27
N VAL A 261 -16.18 14.09 15.21
CA VAL A 261 -15.71 13.09 16.19
C VAL A 261 -14.98 11.93 15.57
N LEU A 262 -14.54 12.05 14.31
CA LEU A 262 -13.91 10.97 13.55
C LEU A 262 -12.68 10.38 14.29
N GLU A 263 -11.83 11.24 14.84
CA GLU A 263 -10.64 10.81 15.59
C GLU A 263 -11.01 9.96 16.83
N PHE A 264 -12.02 10.39 17.58
CA PHE A 264 -12.54 9.62 18.73
C PHE A 264 -13.17 8.31 18.27
N PHE A 265 -14.00 8.36 17.21
CA PHE A 265 -14.66 7.16 16.66
C PHE A 265 -13.63 6.11 16.24
N LEU A 266 -12.68 6.47 15.37
CA LEU A 266 -11.65 5.55 14.91
C LEU A 266 -10.77 5.07 16.07
N GLY A 267 -10.48 5.93 17.03
CA GLY A 267 -9.79 5.53 18.26
C GLY A 267 -10.53 4.41 18.99
N ARG A 268 -11.86 4.53 19.14
CA ARG A 268 -12.70 3.50 19.80
C ARG A 268 -12.76 2.20 18.99
N MET A 269 -12.79 2.28 17.65
CA MET A 269 -12.73 1.09 16.78
C MET A 269 -11.38 0.37 16.95
N ALA A 270 -10.27 1.10 16.98
CA ALA A 270 -8.93 0.53 17.11
C ALA A 270 -8.69 -0.22 18.43
N LEU A 271 -9.37 0.16 19.53
CA LEU A 271 -9.32 -0.56 20.79
C LEU A 271 -9.92 -1.97 20.71
N LEU A 272 -10.72 -2.27 19.70
CA LEU A 272 -11.30 -3.61 19.47
C LEU A 272 -10.38 -4.52 18.64
N SER A 273 -9.27 -4.00 18.12
CA SER A 273 -8.27 -4.82 17.42
C SER A 273 -7.54 -5.74 18.40
N ASP A 274 -7.12 -6.93 17.93
CA ASP A 274 -6.23 -7.83 18.67
C ASP A 274 -4.77 -7.36 18.65
N ASN A 275 -4.43 -6.34 17.85
CA ASN A 275 -3.08 -5.80 17.72
C ASN A 275 -2.85 -4.67 18.71
N LYS A 276 -1.84 -4.82 19.55
CA LYS A 276 -1.54 -3.89 20.66
C LYS A 276 -1.16 -2.49 20.18
N GLU A 277 -0.41 -2.39 19.09
CA GLU A 277 0.03 -1.11 18.53
C GLU A 277 -1.16 -0.30 18.01
N ARG A 278 -2.16 -0.97 17.41
CA ARG A 278 -3.43 -0.35 17.00
C ARG A 278 -4.26 0.11 18.19
N GLN A 279 -4.30 -0.67 19.25
CA GLN A 279 -4.96 -0.27 20.51
C GLN A 279 -4.29 0.97 21.12
N ILE A 280 -2.95 1.02 21.16
CA ILE A 280 -2.19 2.16 21.66
C ILE A 280 -2.45 3.40 20.81
N TRP A 281 -2.44 3.26 19.47
CA TRP A 281 -2.83 4.34 18.56
C TRP A 281 -4.25 4.83 18.87
N GLY A 282 -5.19 3.91 19.00
CA GLY A 282 -6.59 4.23 19.32
C GLY A 282 -6.74 4.99 20.62
N TYR A 283 -6.08 4.52 21.69
CA TYR A 283 -6.08 5.20 22.97
C TYR A 283 -5.47 6.61 22.88
N SER A 284 -4.36 6.76 22.16
CA SER A 284 -3.72 8.06 21.90
C SER A 284 -4.69 9.04 21.21
N LYS A 285 -5.46 8.59 20.20
CA LYS A 285 -6.44 9.44 19.53
C LYS A 285 -7.59 9.84 20.46
N ILE A 286 -8.10 8.92 21.25
CA ILE A 286 -9.13 9.23 22.26
C ILE A 286 -8.61 10.26 23.28
N MET A 287 -7.40 10.07 23.77
CA MET A 287 -6.75 10.99 24.73
C MET A 287 -6.59 12.40 24.14
N ASN A 288 -6.05 12.50 22.90
CA ASN A 288 -5.89 13.79 22.22
C ASN A 288 -7.22 14.50 22.02
N PHE A 289 -8.24 13.76 21.57
CA PHE A 289 -9.58 14.30 21.39
C PHE A 289 -10.19 14.79 22.71
N TYR A 290 -10.03 14.01 23.77
CA TYR A 290 -10.58 14.32 25.10
C TYR A 290 -9.90 15.52 25.78
N ASN A 291 -8.66 15.85 25.42
CA ASN A 291 -7.94 17.01 25.97
C ASN A 291 -8.57 18.37 25.59
N ASN A 292 -9.46 18.42 24.61
CA ASN A 292 -10.15 19.65 24.21
C ASN A 292 -11.50 19.80 24.90
N LYS A 293 -11.71 20.89 25.64
CA LYS A 293 -12.95 21.17 26.37
C LYS A 293 -14.22 21.15 25.49
N LYS A 294 -14.14 21.60 24.24
CA LYS A 294 -15.27 21.54 23.30
C LYS A 294 -15.61 20.10 22.97
N ASN A 295 -14.60 19.26 22.75
CA ASN A 295 -14.79 17.85 22.42
C ASN A 295 -15.39 17.08 23.60
N ILE A 296 -14.98 17.37 24.84
CA ILE A 296 -15.57 16.76 26.06
C ILE A 296 -17.08 17.02 26.08
N LYS A 297 -17.51 18.26 25.77
CA LYS A 297 -18.93 18.61 25.72
C LYS A 297 -19.67 17.82 24.60
N ILE A 298 -19.10 17.74 23.41
CA ILE A 298 -19.64 16.96 22.29
C ILE A 298 -19.81 15.48 22.69
N LEU A 299 -18.77 14.89 23.30
CA LEU A 299 -18.81 13.49 23.73
C LEU A 299 -19.90 13.25 24.80
N ARG A 300 -20.05 14.19 25.73
CA ARG A 300 -21.09 14.10 26.77
C ARG A 300 -22.50 14.22 26.17
N GLU A 301 -22.71 15.18 25.32
CA GLU A 301 -24.03 15.43 24.71
C GLU A 301 -24.46 14.32 23.74
N ARG A 302 -23.52 13.83 22.94
CA ARG A 302 -23.81 12.89 21.84
C ARG A 302 -23.78 11.42 22.26
N TYR A 303 -22.83 11.05 23.10
CA TYR A 303 -22.60 9.65 23.49
C TYR A 303 -22.78 9.37 24.98
N ASN A 304 -23.19 10.38 25.76
CA ASN A 304 -23.20 10.30 27.22
C ASN A 304 -21.87 9.86 27.82
N PHE A 305 -20.75 10.16 27.13
CA PHE A 305 -19.40 9.77 27.50
C PHE A 305 -18.83 10.74 28.54
N SER A 306 -18.30 10.20 29.61
CA SER A 306 -17.78 10.94 30.78
C SER A 306 -16.32 10.60 31.06
N PHE A 307 -15.68 11.26 32.03
CA PHE A 307 -14.34 10.92 32.47
C PHE A 307 -14.27 9.49 33.06
N LYS A 308 -15.35 9.01 33.68
CA LYS A 308 -15.43 7.63 34.14
C LYS A 308 -15.31 6.65 32.97
N ASP A 309 -16.05 6.90 31.88
CA ASP A 309 -15.98 6.07 30.69
C ASP A 309 -14.60 6.11 30.05
N TYR A 310 -13.95 7.28 30.04
CA TYR A 310 -12.56 7.42 29.58
C TYR A 310 -11.58 6.55 30.39
N VAL A 311 -11.73 6.49 31.72
CA VAL A 311 -10.90 5.63 32.59
C VAL A 311 -11.21 4.15 32.33
N ASP A 312 -12.46 3.81 32.10
CA ASP A 312 -12.91 2.42 31.94
C ASP A 312 -12.55 1.80 30.58
N ILE A 313 -12.28 2.60 29.54
CA ILE A 313 -11.83 2.06 28.23
C ILE A 313 -10.44 1.42 28.23
N ALA A 314 -9.64 1.66 29.27
CA ALA A 314 -8.31 1.07 29.44
C ALA A 314 -8.32 -0.27 30.23
N LYS A 315 -9.50 -0.71 30.69
CA LYS A 315 -9.70 -1.99 31.40
C LYS A 315 -9.96 -3.13 30.43
#